data_9bcc9aec0422b9fe30db781bb02a33b8
#
_entry.id   9bcc9aec0422b9fe30db781bb02a33b8
#
_cell.length_a   1.000
_cell.length_b   1.000
_cell.length_c   1.000
_cell.angle_alpha   90.00
_cell.angle_beta   90.00
_cell.angle_gamma   90.00
#
_symmetry.space_group_name_H-M   'P 1'
#
loop_
_entity.id
_entity.type
_entity.pdbx_description
1 polymer ?
#
loop_
_entity_poly.entity_id
_entity_poly.type
_entity_poly.pdbx_seq_one_letter_code
_entity_poly.pdbx_strand_id
1 'polypeptide(L)'
;GYLIRQSLMTDIPYGCRTVAKQGCGFMAVYNAARYFAQPVTETEVWQFFHERVFLRGVMGTTIGHVCRGVYRFGMKITGLRYRDLKNARAGILWYHTGRSRHYVLVRRCGDGRYAFPNSSAPEPMSFPDFYNQYVKHLRLPPLHIDLPIMFTVTVDKRDKRGRHGRK
;
A
#
# COMPACT_ATOMS: atom_id res chain seq x y z
N GLY A 1 5.57 -13.19 -5.70
CA GLY A 1 6.44 -11.99 -5.75
C GLY A 1 5.69 -10.72 -5.40
N TYR A 2 6.38 -9.58 -5.42
CA TYR A 2 5.75 -8.26 -5.31
C TYR A 2 5.19 -7.81 -6.66
N LEU A 3 4.09 -7.07 -6.66
CA LEU A 3 3.59 -6.36 -7.82
C LEU A 3 4.34 -5.02 -7.94
N ILE A 4 5.19 -4.90 -8.94
CA ILE A 4 6.12 -3.76 -9.07
C ILE A 4 5.85 -2.88 -10.30
N ARG A 5 5.01 -3.32 -11.23
CA ARG A 5 4.76 -2.62 -12.49
C ARG A 5 3.27 -2.51 -12.78
N GLN A 6 2.60 -1.64 -12.05
CA GLN A 6 1.17 -1.37 -12.24
C GLN A 6 0.84 -1.01 -13.70
N SER A 7 1.68 -0.22 -14.36
CA SER A 7 1.47 0.24 -15.73
C SER A 7 1.33 -0.86 -16.77
N LEU A 8 1.83 -2.06 -16.47
CA LEU A 8 1.71 -3.23 -17.37
C LEU A 8 0.39 -4.00 -17.19
N MET A 9 -0.42 -3.69 -16.17
CA MET A 9 -1.68 -4.37 -15.88
C MET A 9 -2.86 -3.69 -16.61
N THR A 10 -2.72 -3.49 -17.92
CA THR A 10 -3.68 -2.75 -18.76
C THR A 10 -4.99 -3.50 -18.97
N ASP A 11 -4.95 -4.83 -18.96
CA ASP A 11 -6.08 -5.70 -19.29
C ASP A 11 -6.82 -6.23 -18.04
N ILE A 12 -6.29 -5.93 -16.85
CA ILE A 12 -6.92 -6.33 -15.59
C ILE A 12 -7.96 -5.28 -15.20
N PRO A 13 -9.26 -5.63 -15.16
CA PRO A 13 -10.31 -4.67 -14.82
C PRO A 13 -10.21 -4.25 -13.35
N TYR A 14 -10.58 -2.98 -13.09
CA TYR A 14 -10.62 -2.40 -11.74
C TYR A 14 -11.75 -1.37 -11.67
N GLY A 15 -12.93 -1.81 -11.25
CA GLY A 15 -14.16 -1.05 -11.44
C GLY A 15 -14.45 -0.83 -12.92
N CYS A 16 -14.68 0.43 -13.32
CA CYS A 16 -14.85 0.82 -14.73
C CYS A 16 -13.52 1.21 -15.42
N ARG A 17 -12.40 0.99 -14.77
CA ARG A 17 -11.05 1.28 -15.27
C ARG A 17 -10.21 0.01 -15.26
N THR A 18 -8.89 0.15 -15.29
CA THR A 18 -7.94 -0.97 -15.18
C THR A 18 -7.02 -0.80 -13.98
N VAL A 19 -6.39 -1.88 -13.55
CA VAL A 19 -5.37 -1.85 -12.49
C VAL A 19 -4.26 -0.87 -12.85
N ALA A 20 -3.84 -0.82 -14.13
CA ALA A 20 -2.84 0.13 -14.61
C ALA A 20 -3.17 1.59 -14.25
N LYS A 21 -4.45 1.96 -14.28
CA LYS A 21 -4.90 3.34 -14.03
C LYS A 21 -5.23 3.62 -12.56
N GLN A 22 -5.77 2.66 -11.83
CA GLN A 22 -6.40 2.90 -10.51
C GLN A 22 -6.00 1.90 -9.41
N GLY A 23 -5.20 0.87 -9.74
CA GLY A 23 -4.93 -0.27 -8.86
C GLY A 23 -3.83 -0.08 -7.81
N CYS A 24 -3.25 1.11 -7.66
CA CYS A 24 -2.12 1.32 -6.74
C CYS A 24 -2.44 0.94 -5.29
N GLY A 25 -3.65 1.21 -4.80
CA GLY A 25 -4.07 0.84 -3.45
C GLY A 25 -4.16 -0.68 -3.25
N PHE A 26 -4.72 -1.39 -4.22
CA PHE A 26 -4.73 -2.87 -4.25
C PHE A 26 -3.29 -3.41 -4.19
N MET A 27 -2.41 -2.93 -5.06
CA MET A 27 -1.02 -3.39 -5.13
C MET A 27 -0.25 -3.09 -3.84
N ALA A 28 -0.46 -1.94 -3.22
CA ALA A 28 0.18 -1.59 -1.96
C ALA A 28 -0.21 -2.55 -0.83
N VAL A 29 -1.51 -2.90 -0.73
CA VAL A 29 -2.01 -3.85 0.28
C VAL A 29 -1.55 -5.27 0.00
N TYR A 30 -1.60 -5.73 -1.26
CA TYR A 30 -1.07 -7.04 -1.65
C TYR A 30 0.42 -7.16 -1.33
N ASN A 31 1.22 -6.16 -1.71
CA ASN A 31 2.65 -6.15 -1.44
C ASN A 31 2.95 -6.14 0.06
N ALA A 32 2.16 -5.42 0.88
CA ALA A 32 2.29 -5.44 2.33
C ALA A 32 1.96 -6.84 2.89
N ALA A 33 0.88 -7.48 2.43
CA ALA A 33 0.51 -8.82 2.83
C ALA A 33 1.62 -9.84 2.48
N ARG A 34 2.19 -9.75 1.29
CA ARG A 34 3.33 -10.59 0.88
C ARG A 34 4.57 -10.35 1.74
N TYR A 35 4.87 -9.09 2.08
CA TYR A 35 5.99 -8.75 2.96
C TYR A 35 5.86 -9.39 4.34
N PHE A 36 4.66 -9.43 4.88
CA PHE A 36 4.36 -10.05 6.18
C PHE A 36 4.03 -11.54 6.10
N ALA A 37 4.26 -12.18 4.93
CA ALA A 37 3.99 -13.59 4.68
C ALA A 37 2.54 -14.00 5.02
N GLN A 38 1.57 -13.11 4.77
CA GLN A 38 0.16 -13.47 4.92
C GLN A 38 -0.25 -14.46 3.83
N PRO A 39 -1.08 -15.47 4.15
CA PRO A 39 -1.53 -16.49 3.20
C PRO A 39 -2.66 -15.93 2.31
N VAL A 40 -2.30 -14.99 1.44
CA VAL A 40 -3.25 -14.35 0.50
C VAL A 40 -2.76 -14.50 -0.93
N THR A 41 -3.71 -14.67 -1.84
CA THR A 41 -3.47 -14.65 -3.28
C THR A 41 -3.67 -13.24 -3.85
N GLU A 42 -3.06 -12.99 -4.99
CA GLU A 42 -3.28 -11.75 -5.73
C GLU A 42 -4.75 -11.56 -6.09
N THR A 43 -5.40 -12.63 -6.55
CA THR A 43 -6.81 -12.64 -6.94
C THR A 43 -7.73 -12.27 -5.78
N GLU A 44 -7.51 -12.82 -4.58
CA GLU A 44 -8.33 -12.48 -3.40
C GLU A 44 -8.23 -11.00 -3.04
N VAL A 45 -7.01 -10.44 -3.06
CA VAL A 45 -6.83 -9.03 -2.76
C VAL A 45 -7.42 -8.15 -3.87
N TRP A 46 -7.17 -8.51 -5.14
CA TRP A 46 -7.75 -7.81 -6.29
C TRP A 46 -9.28 -7.80 -6.23
N GLN A 47 -9.92 -8.96 -6.02
CA GLN A 47 -11.37 -9.08 -5.95
C GLN A 47 -11.97 -8.20 -4.84
N PHE A 48 -11.37 -8.22 -3.64
CA PHE A 48 -11.80 -7.36 -2.54
C PHE A 48 -11.83 -5.89 -2.94
N PHE A 49 -10.82 -5.42 -3.64
CA PHE A 49 -10.75 -4.02 -4.08
C PHE A 49 -11.63 -3.75 -5.30
N HIS A 50 -11.64 -4.65 -6.28
CA HIS A 50 -12.44 -4.51 -7.51
C HIS A 50 -13.94 -4.38 -7.23
N GLU A 51 -14.47 -5.19 -6.32
CA GLU A 51 -15.89 -5.17 -5.94
C GLU A 51 -16.29 -3.91 -5.15
N ARG A 52 -15.34 -3.26 -4.51
CA ARG A 52 -15.60 -2.16 -3.54
C ARG A 52 -15.05 -0.82 -3.96
N VAL A 53 -14.62 -0.67 -5.20
CA VAL A 53 -14.08 0.61 -5.66
C VAL A 53 -15.15 1.69 -5.66
N PHE A 54 -14.81 2.83 -5.05
CA PHE A 54 -15.72 3.96 -4.93
C PHE A 54 -16.07 4.54 -6.30
N LEU A 55 -17.36 4.84 -6.54
CA LEU A 55 -17.89 5.31 -7.81
C LEU A 55 -17.38 4.45 -9.01
N ARG A 56 -17.47 3.12 -8.87
CA ARG A 56 -17.03 2.16 -9.90
C ARG A 56 -15.56 2.35 -10.33
N GLY A 57 -14.72 2.91 -9.48
CA GLY A 57 -13.29 3.09 -9.76
C GLY A 57 -12.91 4.42 -10.42
N VAL A 58 -13.85 5.34 -10.65
CA VAL A 58 -13.53 6.65 -11.23
C VAL A 58 -12.52 7.43 -10.39
N MET A 59 -12.63 7.34 -9.07
CA MET A 59 -11.73 8.03 -8.13
C MET A 59 -10.60 7.16 -7.56
N GLY A 60 -10.44 5.94 -8.08
CA GLY A 60 -9.45 4.99 -7.58
C GLY A 60 -9.78 4.43 -6.20
N THR A 61 -8.74 3.96 -5.51
CA THR A 61 -8.86 3.38 -4.17
C THR A 61 -8.85 4.48 -3.12
N THR A 62 -9.87 4.49 -2.25
CA THR A 62 -9.92 5.45 -1.12
C THR A 62 -9.05 4.97 0.05
N ILE A 63 -8.66 5.90 0.94
CA ILE A 63 -7.97 5.59 2.21
C ILE A 63 -8.74 4.53 3.00
N GLY A 64 -10.05 4.70 3.14
CA GLY A 64 -10.89 3.76 3.88
C GLY A 64 -10.85 2.35 3.32
N HIS A 65 -10.77 2.17 2.00
CA HIS A 65 -10.61 0.86 1.38
C HIS A 65 -9.24 0.26 1.64
N VAL A 66 -8.16 1.06 1.59
CA VAL A 66 -6.81 0.59 1.93
C VAL A 66 -6.77 0.13 3.39
N CYS A 67 -7.29 0.93 4.32
CA CYS A 67 -7.36 0.55 5.74
C CYS A 67 -8.15 -0.76 5.95
N ARG A 68 -9.33 -0.89 5.34
CA ARG A 68 -10.13 -2.12 5.41
C ARG A 68 -9.38 -3.32 4.82
N GLY A 69 -8.68 -3.14 3.71
CA GLY A 69 -7.86 -4.18 3.09
C GLY A 69 -6.72 -4.62 4.01
N VAL A 70 -6.03 -3.70 4.67
CA VAL A 70 -4.99 -4.02 5.66
C VAL A 70 -5.55 -4.94 6.74
N TYR A 71 -6.68 -4.58 7.36
CA TYR A 71 -7.30 -5.40 8.41
C TYR A 71 -7.86 -6.73 7.86
N ARG A 72 -8.52 -6.70 6.70
CA ARG A 72 -9.12 -7.90 6.07
C ARG A 72 -8.07 -8.98 5.81
N PHE A 73 -6.87 -8.60 5.46
CA PHE A 73 -5.78 -9.52 5.11
C PHE A 73 -4.80 -9.76 6.26
N GLY A 74 -5.26 -9.67 7.51
CA GLY A 74 -4.52 -10.10 8.70
C GLY A 74 -3.41 -9.15 9.14
N MET A 75 -3.46 -7.90 8.69
CA MET A 75 -2.51 -6.86 9.08
C MET A 75 -3.20 -5.82 9.98
N LYS A 76 -2.42 -4.98 10.65
CA LYS A 76 -2.91 -3.89 11.52
C LYS A 76 -2.18 -2.60 11.20
N ILE A 77 -2.88 -1.48 11.30
CA ILE A 77 -2.29 -0.15 11.25
C ILE A 77 -1.87 0.24 12.65
N THR A 78 -0.61 0.61 12.84
CA THR A 78 -0.02 0.95 14.15
C THR A 78 0.41 2.39 14.27
N GLY A 79 0.40 3.16 13.19
CA GLY A 79 0.73 4.57 13.18
C GLY A 79 0.30 5.24 11.88
N LEU A 80 0.14 6.55 11.94
CA LEU A 80 -0.32 7.37 10.80
C LEU A 80 0.70 8.43 10.40
N ARG A 81 1.90 8.41 10.97
CA ARG A 81 2.93 9.42 10.75
C ARG A 81 4.22 8.79 10.25
N TYR A 82 4.96 9.54 9.45
CA TYR A 82 6.28 9.12 8.98
C TYR A 82 7.23 8.71 10.11
N ARG A 83 7.23 9.44 11.23
CA ARG A 83 8.09 9.10 12.39
C ARG A 83 7.85 7.69 12.93
N ASP A 84 6.64 7.16 12.74
CA ASP A 84 6.29 5.82 13.22
C ASP A 84 6.99 4.74 12.39
N LEU A 85 7.39 5.06 11.15
CA LEU A 85 8.11 4.15 10.25
C LEU A 85 9.49 3.72 10.81
N LYS A 86 10.13 4.57 11.64
CA LYS A 86 11.41 4.21 12.27
C LYS A 86 11.31 2.96 13.13
N ASN A 87 10.14 2.74 13.74
CA ASN A 87 9.86 1.59 14.61
C ASN A 87 9.07 0.49 13.92
N ALA A 88 8.62 0.72 12.69
CA ALA A 88 7.87 -0.24 11.89
C ALA A 88 8.77 -0.93 10.85
N ARG A 89 8.40 -2.16 10.48
CA ARG A 89 9.10 -2.90 9.41
C ARG A 89 8.64 -2.47 8.02
N ALA A 90 7.38 -2.05 7.90
CA ALA A 90 6.78 -1.59 6.66
C ALA A 90 5.63 -0.60 6.92
N GLY A 91 5.28 0.14 5.88
CA GLY A 91 4.14 1.04 5.83
C GLY A 91 3.57 1.14 4.42
N ILE A 92 2.41 1.78 4.31
CA ILE A 92 1.82 2.17 3.03
C ILE A 92 1.83 3.69 2.99
N LEU A 93 2.47 4.25 1.98
CA LEU A 93 2.53 5.69 1.74
C LEU A 93 1.50 6.08 0.68
N TRP A 94 0.66 7.06 0.98
CA TRP A 94 -0.19 7.74 0.01
C TRP A 94 0.33 9.14 -0.23
N TYR A 95 0.68 9.44 -1.48
CA TYR A 95 1.33 10.69 -1.84
C TYR A 95 0.93 11.18 -3.23
N HIS A 96 1.26 12.42 -3.54
CA HIS A 96 1.09 13.02 -4.85
C HIS A 96 2.42 13.04 -5.61
N THR A 97 2.40 12.58 -6.87
CA THR A 97 3.61 12.49 -7.72
C THR A 97 3.86 13.76 -8.55
N GLY A 98 2.98 14.78 -8.44
CA GLY A 98 2.93 15.92 -9.36
C GLY A 98 1.91 15.73 -10.49
N ARG A 99 1.59 14.48 -10.86
CA ARG A 99 0.60 14.14 -11.89
C ARG A 99 -0.62 13.41 -11.35
N SER A 100 -0.41 12.54 -10.38
CA SER A 100 -1.44 11.68 -9.82
C SER A 100 -1.20 11.40 -8.34
N ARG A 101 -2.22 10.87 -7.67
CA ARG A 101 -2.10 10.31 -6.33
C ARG A 101 -1.69 8.85 -6.44
N HIS A 102 -0.81 8.40 -5.55
CA HIS A 102 -0.26 7.06 -5.61
C HIS A 102 -0.14 6.42 -4.22
N TYR A 103 -0.43 5.12 -4.14
CA TYR A 103 -0.15 4.27 -2.99
C TYR A 103 1.05 3.40 -3.29
N VAL A 104 1.96 3.30 -2.33
CA VAL A 104 3.14 2.43 -2.45
C VAL A 104 3.41 1.74 -1.12
N LEU A 105 3.86 0.49 -1.17
CA LEU A 105 4.49 -0.15 -0.02
C LEU A 105 5.81 0.53 0.27
N VAL A 106 6.07 0.84 1.54
CA VAL A 106 7.38 1.24 2.04
C VAL A 106 7.89 0.12 2.93
N ARG A 107 8.93 -0.57 2.54
CA ARG A 107 9.53 -1.63 3.36
C ARG A 107 10.93 -1.27 3.79
N ARG A 108 11.24 -1.47 5.06
CA ARG A 108 12.57 -1.24 5.59
C ARG A 108 13.55 -2.28 5.03
N CYS A 109 14.66 -1.81 4.50
CA CYS A 109 15.85 -2.60 4.18
C CYS A 109 16.85 -2.52 5.34
N GLY A 110 17.97 -3.19 5.26
CA GLY A 110 19.12 -2.92 6.15
C GLY A 110 19.61 -1.47 5.99
N ASP A 111 20.47 -1.01 6.89
CA ASP A 111 21.21 0.25 6.78
C ASP A 111 20.38 1.55 6.74
N GLY A 112 19.14 1.52 7.24
CA GLY A 112 18.25 2.71 7.29
C GLY A 112 17.61 3.08 5.96
N ARG A 113 17.83 2.31 4.89
CA ARG A 113 17.18 2.49 3.60
C ARG A 113 15.82 1.80 3.54
N TYR A 114 15.01 2.24 2.58
CA TYR A 114 13.68 1.71 2.30
C TYR A 114 13.52 1.40 0.82
N ALA A 115 12.86 0.31 0.50
CA ALA A 115 12.40 -0.01 -0.85
C ALA A 115 10.94 0.37 -1.01
N PHE A 116 10.58 0.79 -2.23
CA PHE A 116 9.29 1.34 -2.60
C PHE A 116 8.70 0.57 -3.81
N PRO A 117 8.29 -0.70 -3.65
CA PRO A 117 7.72 -1.48 -4.74
C PRO A 117 6.52 -0.77 -5.38
N ASN A 118 6.47 -0.77 -6.71
CA ASN A 118 5.46 -0.05 -7.50
C ASN A 118 5.58 1.49 -7.40
N SER A 119 6.79 2.00 -7.22
CA SER A 119 7.09 3.44 -7.38
C SER A 119 8.05 3.66 -8.55
N SER A 120 8.33 4.93 -8.84
CA SER A 120 9.35 5.32 -9.81
C SER A 120 10.78 5.20 -9.28
N ALA A 121 10.97 4.93 -7.99
CA ALA A 121 12.29 4.74 -7.40
C ALA A 121 12.85 3.36 -7.78
N PRO A 122 13.97 3.28 -8.51
CA PRO A 122 14.50 2.01 -9.01
C PRO A 122 15.18 1.19 -7.91
N GLU A 123 15.80 1.84 -6.93
CA GLU A 123 16.65 1.26 -5.90
C GLU A 123 16.19 1.68 -4.50
N PRO A 124 16.52 0.90 -3.46
CA PRO A 124 16.32 1.33 -2.09
C PRO A 124 17.09 2.60 -1.77
N MET A 125 16.42 3.57 -1.14
CA MET A 125 17.00 4.85 -0.75
C MET A 125 16.55 5.29 0.64
N SER A 126 17.14 6.36 1.16
CA SER A 126 16.62 6.95 2.39
C SER A 126 15.22 7.51 2.18
N PHE A 127 14.40 7.56 3.24
CA PHE A 127 13.07 8.14 3.10
C PHE A 127 13.10 9.64 2.77
N PRO A 128 14.00 10.45 3.34
CA PRO A 128 14.15 11.86 2.93
C PRO A 128 14.45 12.04 1.44
N ASP A 129 15.34 11.20 0.87
CA ASP A 129 15.65 11.28 -0.57
C ASP A 129 14.44 10.92 -1.42
N PHE A 130 13.72 9.85 -1.08
CA PHE A 130 12.47 9.50 -1.74
C PHE A 130 11.46 10.64 -1.67
N TYR A 131 11.29 11.22 -0.47
CA TYR A 131 10.38 12.32 -0.24
C TYR A 131 10.70 13.52 -1.13
N ASN A 132 11.96 13.96 -1.14
CA ASN A 132 12.40 15.12 -1.92
C ASN A 132 12.26 14.91 -3.43
N GLN A 133 12.51 13.69 -3.91
CA GLN A 133 12.50 13.40 -5.36
C GLN A 133 11.10 13.12 -5.90
N TYR A 134 10.27 12.38 -5.17
CA TYR A 134 9.05 11.78 -5.71
C TYR A 134 7.77 12.30 -5.08
N VAL A 135 7.81 12.91 -3.90
CA VAL A 135 6.63 13.34 -3.18
C VAL A 135 6.37 14.84 -3.41
N LYS A 136 5.15 15.17 -3.82
CA LYS A 136 4.66 16.54 -3.87
C LYS A 136 3.57 16.76 -2.83
N HIS A 137 3.61 17.90 -2.15
CA HIS A 137 2.55 18.27 -1.23
C HIS A 137 1.27 18.57 -2.01
N LEU A 138 0.17 18.06 -1.51
CA LEU A 138 -1.15 18.33 -2.05
C LEU A 138 -2.16 18.39 -0.90
N ARG A 139 -2.90 19.48 -0.82
CA ARG A 139 -4.06 19.61 0.03
C ARG A 139 -5.30 19.24 -0.77
N LEU A 140 -6.13 18.36 -0.26
CA LEU A 140 -7.36 17.89 -0.91
C LEU A 140 -8.59 18.58 -0.30
N PRO A 141 -9.07 19.69 -0.85
CA PRO A 141 -10.36 20.25 -0.47
C PRO A 141 -11.49 19.38 -1.11
N PRO A 142 -12.68 19.28 -0.50
CA PRO A 142 -13.07 19.86 0.80
C PRO A 142 -12.69 19.01 2.03
N LEU A 143 -11.98 17.87 1.84
CA LEU A 143 -11.71 16.89 2.89
C LEU A 143 -10.63 17.34 3.89
N HIS A 144 -9.98 18.46 3.67
CA HIS A 144 -8.88 18.97 4.49
C HIS A 144 -7.78 17.93 4.77
N ILE A 145 -7.56 17.02 3.82
CA ILE A 145 -6.53 15.99 3.89
C ILE A 145 -5.27 16.52 3.22
N ASP A 146 -4.18 16.55 3.99
CA ASP A 146 -2.87 16.90 3.46
C ASP A 146 -2.09 15.64 3.10
N LEU A 147 -1.58 15.57 1.87
CA LEU A 147 -0.66 14.51 1.45
C LEU A 147 0.78 14.98 1.63
N PRO A 148 1.70 14.10 1.97
CA PRO A 148 1.58 12.63 2.04
C PRO A 148 1.06 12.12 3.39
N ILE A 149 0.44 10.93 3.36
CA ILE A 149 0.03 10.19 4.56
C ILE A 149 0.75 8.84 4.58
N MET A 150 1.30 8.48 5.74
CA MET A 150 1.94 7.19 5.99
C MET A 150 1.09 6.34 6.93
N PHE A 151 0.82 5.12 6.54
CA PHE A 151 0.22 4.10 7.40
C PHE A 151 1.29 3.06 7.75
N THR A 152 1.76 3.03 8.98
CA THR A 152 2.63 1.94 9.42
C THR A 152 1.82 0.67 9.62
N VAL A 153 2.34 -0.45 9.12
CA VAL A 153 1.64 -1.73 9.08
C VAL A 153 2.44 -2.79 9.82
N THR A 154 1.73 -3.64 10.56
CA THR A 154 2.29 -4.79 11.27
C THR A 154 1.34 -5.97 11.22
N VAL A 155 1.79 -7.13 11.70
CA VAL A 155 0.98 -8.33 11.94
C VAL A 155 1.05 -8.73 13.40
N ASP A 156 -0.01 -9.33 13.91
CA ASP A 156 -0.03 -9.86 15.27
C ASP A 156 0.82 -11.15 15.34
N LYS A 157 1.85 -11.13 16.17
CA LYS A 157 2.72 -12.31 16.33
C LYS A 157 2.03 -13.50 17.02
N ARG A 158 0.81 -13.32 17.56
CA ARG A 158 0.15 -14.35 18.38
C ARG A 158 -0.48 -15.48 17.57
N ASP A 159 -0.72 -15.31 16.28
CA ASP A 159 -1.47 -16.28 15.48
C ASP A 159 -0.63 -17.46 14.96
N LYS A 160 0.70 -17.43 15.11
CA LYS A 160 1.56 -18.52 14.65
C LYS A 160 1.61 -19.74 15.61
N ARG A 161 1.13 -19.62 16.85
CA ARG A 161 1.20 -20.72 17.85
C ARG A 161 -0.05 -21.60 17.90
N GLY A 162 -1.13 -21.24 17.24
CA GLY A 162 -2.43 -21.93 17.34
C GLY A 162 -2.69 -23.03 16.32
N ARG A 163 -1.88 -23.20 15.28
CA ARG A 163 -2.17 -24.16 14.19
C ARG A 163 -1.43 -25.50 14.26
N HIS A 164 -0.64 -25.77 15.29
CA HIS A 164 0.10 -27.04 15.41
C HIS A 164 -0.46 -28.01 16.48
N GLY A 165 -1.69 -27.87 16.88
CA GLY A 165 -2.26 -28.70 17.94
C GLY A 165 -3.70 -29.14 17.75
N ARG A 166 -4.07 -29.70 16.60
CA ARG A 166 -5.24 -30.59 16.46
C ARG A 166 -4.95 -31.57 15.33
N LYS A 167 -4.37 -32.70 15.69
CA LYS A 167 -4.50 -33.94 14.96
C LYS A 167 -5.65 -34.70 15.56
#